data_26f08dda0595fdd940c79c64cef5b514
#
_entry.id   26f08dda0595fdd940c79c64cef5b514
#
_cell.length_a   1.000
_cell.length_b   1.000
_cell.length_c   1.000
_cell.angle_alpha   90.00
_cell.angle_beta   90.00
_cell.angle_gamma   90.00
#
_symmetry.space_group_name_H-M   'P 1'
#
loop_
_entity.id
_entity.type
_entity.pdbx_description
1 polymer ?
#
loop_
_entity_poly.entity_id
_entity_poly.type
_entity_poly.pdbx_seq_one_letter_code
_entity_poly.pdbx_strand_id
1 'polypeptide(L)'
;VSIEFRVADLSLAEAGRHQIRLAEHEMPGLMALRREYGPSQPLAGARIAGSLHMTVQTAVLIETLTALGAEVRWASCNIFSTQDEAAAAVVVGNGTPQDPAGVPVFAWKNESLEEYWWTAQQILTWPEGSGGPNMILDDGGDATLLLHKGVEFEAAGAVPESPREGDADYSYEYTVILDVLRRSLAEDPGKWTEIAKGIRGVTEETTTGVLRLYQLAAEDKLLFPAINVNDSVTKSKFDNKYGIRHSLPDGLNRATDTLIGGKAAVICGYGDVGKGAAEALRGQGARVIVTEIDPICALQAAMDGYQVAKLESVLDQGDIFITATGNKDIIMASHMAKMKHQAIVGNVGHFDNEIDMAGLARTPGIRKVEIKPQVHEWVFDGGTDEQRSIIVLSEGRLLNLGNATGHPSFVMSNSFANQTIAQIELFTKHGKSPRDGGYANQVYVLPKVLDEKVARLHLDALGVELTELSKSQAEYLGVDVAGPFKSDHYRY
;
A
#
# COMPACT_ATOMS: atom_id res chain seq x y z
N VAL A 1 -3.14 19.21 26.39
CA VAL A 1 -3.78 17.89 26.22
C VAL A 1 -2.70 16.98 25.66
N SER A 2 -2.35 15.90 26.40
CA SER A 2 -1.39 14.91 25.90
C SER A 2 -1.99 14.21 24.66
N ILE A 3 -1.18 14.06 23.60
CA ILE A 3 -1.61 13.30 22.42
C ILE A 3 -1.67 11.80 22.78
N GLU A 4 -2.63 11.10 22.19
CA GLU A 4 -2.71 9.64 22.28
C GLU A 4 -1.84 9.02 21.18
N PHE A 5 -1.02 8.04 21.53
CA PHE A 5 -0.18 7.33 20.56
C PHE A 5 0.26 5.96 21.10
N ARG A 6 0.71 5.09 20.19
CA ARG A 6 1.48 3.90 20.54
C ARG A 6 2.51 3.63 19.46
N VAL A 7 3.77 3.80 19.79
CA VAL A 7 4.93 3.54 18.92
C VAL A 7 5.98 2.75 19.70
N ALA A 8 6.98 2.21 19.02
CA ALA A 8 7.98 1.35 19.65
C ALA A 8 8.83 2.09 20.70
N ASP A 9 9.43 3.22 20.32
CA ASP A 9 10.36 3.98 21.19
C ASP A 9 10.48 5.43 20.71
N LEU A 10 10.06 6.39 21.54
CA LEU A 10 10.16 7.81 21.23
C LEU A 10 11.62 8.33 21.20
N SER A 11 12.56 7.62 21.79
CA SER A 11 13.98 8.01 21.74
C SER A 11 14.57 7.97 20.31
N LEU A 12 13.90 7.28 19.38
CA LEU A 12 14.28 7.20 17.96
C LEU A 12 13.91 8.46 17.17
N ALA A 13 13.21 9.41 17.75
CA ALA A 13 12.64 10.56 17.04
C ALA A 13 13.69 11.44 16.35
N GLU A 14 14.87 11.64 16.97
CA GLU A 14 15.93 12.45 16.37
C GLU A 14 16.46 11.80 15.08
N ALA A 15 16.73 10.49 15.12
CA ALA A 15 17.17 9.73 13.96
C ALA A 15 16.10 9.76 12.85
N GLY A 16 14.82 9.59 13.21
CA GLY A 16 13.71 9.71 12.28
C GLY A 16 13.60 11.10 11.66
N ARG A 17 13.80 12.16 12.43
CA ARG A 17 13.78 13.55 11.93
C ARG A 17 14.88 13.80 10.89
N HIS A 18 16.05 13.23 11.05
CA HIS A 18 17.11 13.33 10.05
C HIS A 18 16.73 12.62 8.75
N GLN A 19 16.14 11.43 8.84
CA GLN A 19 15.66 10.68 7.68
C GLN A 19 14.50 11.40 6.96
N ILE A 20 13.56 11.98 7.71
CA ILE A 20 12.44 12.75 7.14
C ILE A 20 12.95 13.96 6.36
N ARG A 21 13.94 14.70 6.89
CA ARG A 21 14.54 15.84 6.16
C ARG A 21 15.23 15.41 4.87
N LEU A 22 15.88 14.26 4.86
CA LEU A 22 16.44 13.70 3.63
C LEU A 22 15.34 13.34 2.62
N ALA A 23 14.26 12.73 3.09
CA ALA A 23 13.10 12.39 2.24
C ALA A 23 12.40 13.64 1.69
N GLU A 24 12.24 14.70 2.47
CA GLU A 24 11.66 15.97 2.00
C GLU A 24 12.41 16.55 0.80
N HIS A 25 13.74 16.46 0.79
CA HIS A 25 14.57 16.88 -0.34
C HIS A 25 14.25 16.09 -1.61
N GLU A 26 13.97 14.80 -1.47
CA GLU A 26 13.65 13.87 -2.55
C GLU A 26 12.14 13.81 -2.88
N MET A 27 11.30 14.61 -2.23
CA MET A 27 9.85 14.63 -2.44
C MET A 27 9.33 16.01 -2.88
N PRO A 28 9.78 16.48 -4.05
CA PRO A 28 9.52 17.85 -4.52
C PRO A 28 8.03 18.14 -4.72
N GLY A 29 7.23 17.14 -5.09
CA GLY A 29 5.79 17.30 -5.29
C GLY A 29 5.07 17.66 -4.00
N LEU A 30 5.33 16.94 -2.90
CA LEU A 30 4.73 17.26 -1.60
C LEU A 30 5.21 18.61 -1.06
N MET A 31 6.50 18.90 -1.19
CA MET A 31 7.03 20.17 -0.73
C MET A 31 6.48 21.34 -1.54
N ALA A 32 6.22 21.17 -2.83
CA ALA A 32 5.55 22.16 -3.66
C ALA A 32 4.08 22.37 -3.23
N LEU A 33 3.35 21.30 -2.93
CA LEU A 33 1.97 21.40 -2.43
C LEU A 33 1.89 22.11 -1.07
N ARG A 34 2.84 21.89 -0.16
CA ARG A 34 2.93 22.64 1.11
C ARG A 34 3.07 24.15 0.85
N ARG A 35 3.92 24.54 -0.10
CA ARG A 35 4.12 25.96 -0.46
C ARG A 35 2.90 26.57 -1.12
N GLU A 36 2.27 25.83 -2.04
CA GLU A 36 1.12 26.30 -2.80
C GLU A 36 -0.14 26.44 -1.95
N TYR A 37 -0.47 25.40 -1.19
CA TYR A 37 -1.73 25.31 -0.45
C TYR A 37 -1.62 25.69 1.03
N GLY A 38 -0.42 25.73 1.61
CA GLY A 38 -0.22 26.09 3.01
C GLY A 38 -0.90 27.40 3.42
N PRO A 39 -0.77 28.50 2.65
CA PRO A 39 -1.45 29.76 3.00
C PRO A 39 -2.97 29.70 3.01
N SER A 40 -3.59 28.87 2.16
CA SER A 40 -5.05 28.75 2.03
C SER A 40 -5.70 27.72 2.95
N GLN A 41 -4.90 26.83 3.56
CA GLN A 41 -5.37 25.80 4.49
C GLN A 41 -6.59 25.03 3.98
N PRO A 42 -6.55 24.37 2.79
CA PRO A 42 -7.72 23.76 2.17
C PRO A 42 -8.26 22.56 2.96
N LEU A 43 -7.48 22.00 3.87
CA LEU A 43 -7.87 20.90 4.75
C LEU A 43 -8.21 21.36 6.18
N ALA A 44 -8.39 22.66 6.40
CA ALA A 44 -8.83 23.16 7.71
C ALA A 44 -10.19 22.51 8.10
N GLY A 45 -10.23 21.84 9.25
CA GLY A 45 -11.37 21.07 9.72
C GLY A 45 -11.46 19.63 9.15
N ALA A 46 -10.53 19.21 8.30
CA ALA A 46 -10.39 17.81 7.95
C ALA A 46 -9.81 17.03 9.13
N ARG A 47 -10.43 15.89 9.45
CA ARG A 47 -9.96 14.93 10.45
C ARG A 47 -9.74 13.60 9.75
N ILE A 48 -8.49 13.31 9.45
CA ILE A 48 -8.09 12.20 8.58
C ILE A 48 -7.69 10.99 9.42
N ALA A 49 -8.39 9.87 9.22
CA ALA A 49 -7.95 8.55 9.66
C ALA A 49 -7.07 7.96 8.54
N GLY A 50 -5.78 7.84 8.78
CA GLY A 50 -4.81 7.34 7.81
C GLY A 50 -4.35 5.92 8.13
N SER A 51 -4.43 5.01 7.16
CA SER A 51 -3.97 3.64 7.24
C SER A 51 -3.09 3.36 6.03
N LEU A 52 -1.80 3.63 6.16
CA LEU A 52 -0.80 3.44 5.12
C LEU A 52 0.57 3.24 5.77
N HIS A 53 1.44 2.46 5.14
CA HIS A 53 2.77 2.10 5.66
C HIS A 53 3.47 3.26 6.37
N MET A 54 3.75 3.12 7.67
CA MET A 54 4.36 4.18 8.48
C MET A 54 5.87 4.28 8.21
N THR A 55 6.20 4.71 7.01
CA THR A 55 7.58 4.93 6.55
C THR A 55 8.01 6.38 6.72
N VAL A 56 9.28 6.65 6.45
CA VAL A 56 9.84 8.01 6.38
C VAL A 56 9.09 8.87 5.34
N GLN A 57 8.74 8.30 4.19
CA GLN A 57 7.99 8.99 3.13
C GLN A 57 6.57 9.34 3.59
N THR A 58 5.94 8.43 4.32
CA THR A 58 4.61 8.66 4.91
C THR A 58 4.64 9.76 5.97
N ALA A 59 5.73 9.87 6.73
CA ALA A 59 5.91 11.00 7.64
C ALA A 59 5.86 12.35 6.90
N VAL A 60 6.47 12.44 5.72
CA VAL A 60 6.39 13.65 4.88
C VAL A 60 4.95 13.92 4.41
N LEU A 61 4.19 12.86 4.05
CA LEU A 61 2.76 12.99 3.73
C LEU A 61 1.95 13.51 4.91
N ILE A 62 2.09 12.90 6.08
CA ILE A 62 1.36 13.30 7.30
C ILE A 62 1.64 14.78 7.62
N GLU A 63 2.89 15.17 7.61
CA GLU A 63 3.28 16.56 7.88
C GLU A 63 2.83 17.52 6.77
N THR A 64 2.66 17.05 5.54
CA THR A 64 2.05 17.83 4.46
C THR A 64 0.56 18.05 4.74
N LEU A 65 -0.19 17.00 5.06
CA LEU A 65 -1.61 17.10 5.37
C LEU A 65 -1.86 18.05 6.55
N THR A 66 -1.05 17.96 7.60
CA THR A 66 -1.14 18.88 8.75
C THR A 66 -0.76 20.31 8.40
N ALA A 67 0.25 20.51 7.56
CA ALA A 67 0.62 21.85 7.03
C ALA A 67 -0.50 22.48 6.20
N LEU A 68 -1.40 21.68 5.64
CA LEU A 68 -2.59 22.13 4.90
C LEU A 68 -3.84 22.29 5.79
N GLY A 69 -3.71 22.09 7.09
CA GLY A 69 -4.75 22.34 8.09
C GLY A 69 -5.48 21.11 8.61
N ALA A 70 -5.12 19.90 8.20
CA ALA A 70 -5.75 18.68 8.68
C ALA A 70 -5.30 18.30 10.11
N GLU A 71 -6.23 17.72 10.86
CA GLU A 71 -5.93 16.88 12.02
C GLU A 71 -5.81 15.43 11.53
N VAL A 72 -4.84 14.68 12.03
CA VAL A 72 -4.51 13.34 11.53
C VAL A 72 -4.33 12.36 12.67
N ARG A 73 -4.82 11.12 12.49
CA ARG A 73 -4.47 9.94 13.29
C ARG A 73 -4.01 8.86 12.31
N TRP A 74 -2.91 8.19 12.62
CA TRP A 74 -2.25 7.31 11.66
C TRP A 74 -1.93 5.93 12.21
N ALA A 75 -2.13 4.88 11.38
CA ALA A 75 -1.67 3.52 11.61
C ALA A 75 -0.99 2.98 10.35
N SER A 76 -0.18 1.96 10.49
CA SER A 76 0.36 1.25 9.34
C SER A 76 -0.68 0.28 8.76
N CYS A 77 -0.60 0.01 7.46
CA CYS A 77 -1.44 -0.97 6.78
C CYS A 77 -0.76 -2.35 6.64
N ASN A 78 0.36 -2.58 7.30
CA ASN A 78 1.09 -3.85 7.28
C ASN A 78 1.91 -4.01 8.56
N ILE A 79 1.93 -5.22 9.13
CA ILE A 79 2.61 -5.52 10.40
C ILE A 79 4.14 -5.41 10.36
N PHE A 80 4.75 -5.43 9.17
CA PHE A 80 6.22 -5.40 9.01
C PHE A 80 6.77 -4.11 8.40
N SER A 81 5.91 -3.18 7.96
CA SER A 81 6.34 -2.05 7.13
C SER A 81 6.71 -0.79 7.90
N THR A 82 6.38 -0.69 9.18
CA THR A 82 6.69 0.51 9.99
C THR A 82 8.19 0.72 10.12
N GLN A 83 8.63 1.95 9.90
CA GLN A 83 9.94 2.44 10.34
C GLN A 83 9.75 3.15 11.68
N ASP A 84 10.23 2.55 12.75
CA ASP A 84 9.97 3.01 14.12
C ASP A 84 10.52 4.41 14.37
N GLU A 85 11.63 4.77 13.73
CA GLU A 85 12.21 6.11 13.77
C GLU A 85 11.25 7.16 13.18
N ALA A 86 10.60 6.84 12.07
CA ALA A 86 9.64 7.73 11.41
C ALA A 86 8.39 7.92 12.27
N ALA A 87 7.86 6.84 12.84
CA ALA A 87 6.72 6.89 13.76
C ALA A 87 7.02 7.75 14.98
N ALA A 88 8.18 7.54 15.61
CA ALA A 88 8.64 8.32 16.76
C ALA A 88 8.77 9.82 16.42
N ALA A 89 9.39 10.15 15.28
CA ALA A 89 9.60 11.53 14.87
C ALA A 89 8.27 12.28 14.60
N VAL A 90 7.28 11.61 14.01
CA VAL A 90 5.95 12.17 13.76
C VAL A 90 5.20 12.42 15.08
N VAL A 91 5.27 11.51 16.03
CA VAL A 91 4.65 11.66 17.35
C VAL A 91 5.29 12.79 18.15
N VAL A 92 6.61 12.84 18.18
CA VAL A 92 7.33 13.91 18.90
C VAL A 92 7.08 15.27 18.24
N GLY A 93 7.09 15.36 16.93
CA GLY A 93 6.85 16.60 16.19
C GLY A 93 7.80 17.72 16.64
N ASN A 94 7.23 18.85 17.02
CA ASN A 94 7.98 20.01 17.58
C ASN A 94 8.21 19.93 19.11
N GLY A 95 7.77 18.85 19.76
CA GLY A 95 7.95 18.62 21.19
C GLY A 95 9.26 17.91 21.53
N THR A 96 9.20 17.14 22.60
CA THR A 96 10.28 16.25 23.04
C THR A 96 9.74 14.84 23.28
N PRO A 97 10.58 13.81 23.39
CA PRO A 97 10.12 12.47 23.78
C PRO A 97 9.34 12.40 25.09
N GLN A 98 9.60 13.35 26.02
CA GLN A 98 8.90 13.44 27.31
C GLN A 98 7.59 14.25 27.23
N ASP A 99 7.48 15.14 26.24
CA ASP A 99 6.30 15.98 25.99
C ASP A 99 6.07 16.08 24.48
N PRO A 100 5.57 15.00 23.85
CA PRO A 100 5.35 14.95 22.42
C PRO A 100 4.23 15.90 21.98
N ALA A 101 4.44 16.60 20.86
CA ALA A 101 3.55 17.63 20.34
C ALA A 101 3.33 17.51 18.82
N GLY A 102 3.42 16.29 18.32
CA GLY A 102 3.21 15.99 16.90
C GLY A 102 1.84 15.41 16.61
N VAL A 103 1.80 14.34 15.83
CA VAL A 103 0.59 13.69 15.34
C VAL A 103 0.40 12.33 16.04
N PRO A 104 -0.83 11.98 16.44
CA PRO A 104 -1.15 10.65 16.94
C PRO A 104 -0.80 9.55 15.93
N VAL A 105 0.12 8.65 16.29
CA VAL A 105 0.50 7.48 15.49
C VAL A 105 0.36 6.22 16.33
N PHE A 106 -0.22 5.18 15.75
CA PHE A 106 -0.37 3.85 16.32
C PHE A 106 0.28 2.85 15.37
N ALA A 107 1.59 2.72 15.43
CA ALA A 107 2.33 1.85 14.53
C ALA A 107 3.71 1.49 15.10
N TRP A 108 4.10 0.23 14.97
CA TRP A 108 5.45 -0.26 15.25
C TRP A 108 5.76 -1.47 14.38
N LYS A 109 7.02 -1.75 14.17
CA LYS A 109 7.44 -2.91 13.39
C LYS A 109 7.19 -4.19 14.18
N ASN A 110 6.69 -5.22 13.51
CA ASN A 110 6.35 -6.53 14.06
C ASN A 110 5.12 -6.51 15.01
N GLU A 111 4.09 -5.77 14.66
CA GLU A 111 2.78 -5.91 15.27
C GLU A 111 2.26 -7.35 15.14
N SER A 112 1.52 -7.84 16.13
CA SER A 112 0.67 -9.00 15.95
C SER A 112 -0.58 -8.63 15.13
N LEU A 113 -1.34 -9.61 14.62
CA LEU A 113 -2.59 -9.30 13.91
C LEU A 113 -3.63 -8.65 14.82
N GLU A 114 -3.69 -9.03 16.10
CA GLU A 114 -4.55 -8.39 17.09
C GLU A 114 -4.16 -6.93 17.33
N GLU A 115 -2.86 -6.65 17.43
CA GLU A 115 -2.35 -5.29 17.57
C GLU A 115 -2.64 -4.47 16.31
N TYR A 116 -2.44 -5.03 15.13
CA TYR A 116 -2.72 -4.39 13.85
C TYR A 116 -4.20 -3.95 13.74
N TRP A 117 -5.15 -4.84 14.01
CA TRP A 117 -6.57 -4.51 13.95
C TRP A 117 -7.01 -3.59 15.09
N TRP A 118 -6.33 -3.65 16.22
CA TRP A 118 -6.49 -2.65 17.28
C TRP A 118 -6.03 -1.26 16.81
N THR A 119 -4.88 -1.14 16.12
CA THR A 119 -4.41 0.16 15.59
C THR A 119 -5.36 0.71 14.53
N ALA A 120 -5.90 -0.14 13.66
CA ALA A 120 -6.94 0.24 12.69
C ALA A 120 -8.20 0.79 13.37
N GLN A 121 -8.58 0.20 14.51
CA GLN A 121 -9.68 0.74 15.33
C GLN A 121 -9.32 2.10 15.96
N GLN A 122 -8.08 2.29 16.42
CA GLN A 122 -7.64 3.53 17.06
C GLN A 122 -7.70 4.75 16.13
N ILE A 123 -7.34 4.61 14.87
CA ILE A 123 -7.42 5.73 13.91
C ILE A 123 -8.84 6.14 13.57
N LEU A 124 -9.80 5.21 13.68
CA LEU A 124 -11.23 5.47 13.48
C LEU A 124 -11.94 5.94 14.77
N THR A 125 -11.32 5.73 15.94
CA THR A 125 -11.86 6.14 17.24
C THR A 125 -11.15 7.40 17.73
N TRP A 126 -11.83 8.54 17.62
CA TRP A 126 -11.26 9.83 18.02
C TRP A 126 -11.71 10.20 19.46
N PRO A 127 -10.96 11.09 20.15
CA PRO A 127 -11.35 11.54 21.47
C PRO A 127 -12.77 12.09 21.52
N GLU A 128 -13.45 11.87 22.65
CA GLU A 128 -14.81 12.37 22.87
C GLU A 128 -14.87 13.90 22.65
N GLY A 129 -15.90 14.36 21.94
CA GLY A 129 -16.07 15.77 21.61
C GLY A 129 -15.30 16.28 20.39
N SER A 130 -14.41 15.47 19.78
CA SER A 130 -13.70 15.85 18.55
C SER A 130 -14.58 15.78 17.30
N GLY A 131 -15.71 15.09 17.34
CA GLY A 131 -16.59 14.84 16.21
C GLY A 131 -16.18 13.68 15.31
N GLY A 132 -15.19 12.89 15.71
CA GLY A 132 -14.69 11.72 14.97
C GLY A 132 -13.95 12.08 13.66
N PRO A 133 -13.47 11.06 12.90
CA PRO A 133 -12.87 11.29 11.59
C PRO A 133 -13.93 11.72 10.58
N ASN A 134 -13.53 12.51 9.59
CA ASN A 134 -14.41 12.87 8.46
C ASN A 134 -13.79 12.59 7.10
N MET A 135 -12.56 12.09 7.08
CA MET A 135 -11.85 11.62 5.89
C MET A 135 -11.09 10.33 6.22
N ILE A 136 -10.97 9.45 5.23
CA ILE A 136 -10.12 8.27 5.30
C ILE A 136 -9.07 8.33 4.19
N LEU A 137 -7.82 8.01 4.52
CA LEU A 137 -6.75 7.75 3.59
C LEU A 137 -6.30 6.32 3.84
N ASP A 138 -6.52 5.42 2.87
CA ASP A 138 -6.36 3.98 3.05
C ASP A 138 -5.39 3.39 2.01
N ASP A 139 -4.75 2.29 2.40
CA ASP A 139 -3.87 1.50 1.55
C ASP A 139 -4.17 0.01 1.76
N GLY A 140 -4.92 -0.57 0.83
CA GLY A 140 -5.43 -1.93 0.91
C GLY A 140 -6.88 -2.04 1.41
N GLY A 141 -7.45 -0.94 1.87
CA GLY A 141 -8.86 -0.84 2.22
C GLY A 141 -9.24 -1.47 3.56
N ASP A 142 -8.29 -1.68 4.49
CA ASP A 142 -8.59 -2.33 5.77
C ASP A 142 -9.35 -1.41 6.74
N ALA A 143 -9.01 -0.13 6.83
CA ALA A 143 -9.78 0.82 7.62
C ALA A 143 -11.20 0.99 7.05
N THR A 144 -11.33 1.08 5.73
CA THR A 144 -12.61 1.12 5.02
C THR A 144 -13.43 -0.14 5.26
N LEU A 145 -12.80 -1.33 5.20
CA LEU A 145 -13.45 -2.61 5.48
C LEU A 145 -13.98 -2.67 6.92
N LEU A 146 -13.17 -2.29 7.90
CA LEU A 146 -13.55 -2.31 9.31
C LEU A 146 -14.80 -1.45 9.54
N LEU A 147 -14.83 -0.25 8.95
CA LEU A 147 -15.98 0.66 9.07
C LEU A 147 -17.22 0.09 8.39
N HIS A 148 -17.12 -0.41 7.14
CA HIS A 148 -18.27 -0.99 6.42
C HIS A 148 -18.82 -2.23 7.13
N LYS A 149 -17.96 -3.14 7.61
CA LYS A 149 -18.36 -4.32 8.37
C LYS A 149 -18.94 -3.95 9.72
N GLY A 150 -18.43 -2.92 10.37
CA GLY A 150 -19.01 -2.38 11.60
C GLY A 150 -20.45 -1.92 11.38
N VAL A 151 -20.72 -1.13 10.37
CA VAL A 151 -22.06 -0.66 10.01
C VAL A 151 -23.00 -1.82 9.65
N GLU A 152 -22.49 -2.78 8.85
CA GLU A 152 -23.25 -3.97 8.45
C GLU A 152 -23.71 -4.78 9.67
N PHE A 153 -22.81 -5.04 10.62
CA PHE A 153 -23.11 -5.87 11.79
C PHE A 153 -23.94 -5.12 12.86
N GLU A 154 -23.78 -3.81 12.97
CA GLU A 154 -24.69 -2.98 13.78
C GLU A 154 -26.12 -3.02 13.23
N ALA A 155 -26.28 -2.90 11.92
CA ALA A 155 -27.60 -3.00 11.28
C ALA A 155 -28.21 -4.40 11.43
N ALA A 156 -27.39 -5.46 11.42
CA ALA A 156 -27.84 -6.84 11.66
C ALA A 156 -28.10 -7.14 13.15
N GLY A 157 -27.57 -6.32 14.06
CA GLY A 157 -27.64 -6.54 15.51
C GLY A 157 -26.79 -7.72 16.01
N ALA A 158 -25.94 -8.29 15.17
CA ALA A 158 -25.09 -9.42 15.51
C ALA A 158 -23.85 -9.49 14.60
N VAL A 159 -22.75 -9.98 15.15
CA VAL A 159 -21.54 -10.35 14.39
C VAL A 159 -21.58 -11.86 14.13
N PRO A 160 -21.27 -12.33 12.91
CA PRO A 160 -21.24 -13.75 12.57
C PRO A 160 -20.31 -14.56 13.48
N GLU A 161 -20.57 -15.86 13.61
CA GLU A 161 -19.61 -16.77 14.25
C GLU A 161 -18.32 -16.82 13.46
N SER A 162 -17.18 -16.91 14.18
CA SER A 162 -15.87 -17.03 13.55
C SER A 162 -15.72 -18.41 12.92
N PRO A 163 -15.21 -18.52 11.67
CA PRO A 163 -14.86 -19.81 11.07
C PRO A 163 -13.88 -20.56 11.97
N ARG A 164 -13.97 -21.88 12.00
CA ARG A 164 -13.10 -22.74 12.80
C ARG A 164 -11.89 -23.16 12.00
N GLU A 165 -10.80 -23.40 12.68
CA GLU A 165 -9.61 -23.98 12.04
C GLU A 165 -9.98 -25.30 11.35
N GLY A 166 -9.73 -25.38 10.03
CA GLY A 166 -10.11 -26.49 9.16
C GLY A 166 -11.31 -26.23 8.25
N ASP A 167 -12.09 -25.18 8.48
CA ASP A 167 -13.14 -24.75 7.56
C ASP A 167 -12.52 -24.19 6.27
N ALA A 168 -13.21 -24.32 5.13
CA ALA A 168 -12.68 -23.90 3.83
C ALA A 168 -12.45 -22.38 3.72
N ASP A 169 -13.19 -21.62 4.51
CA ASP A 169 -13.14 -20.15 4.57
C ASP A 169 -12.40 -19.61 5.81
N TYR A 170 -11.71 -20.52 6.54
CA TYR A 170 -10.96 -20.11 7.72
C TYR A 170 -9.83 -19.14 7.39
N SER A 171 -9.82 -18.00 8.07
CA SER A 171 -8.72 -17.06 8.12
C SER A 171 -8.57 -16.57 9.56
N TYR A 172 -7.39 -16.74 10.12
CA TYR A 172 -7.10 -16.25 11.47
C TYR A 172 -7.28 -14.74 11.56
N GLU A 173 -6.83 -14.00 10.56
CA GLU A 173 -6.99 -12.55 10.49
C GLU A 173 -8.48 -12.15 10.47
N TYR A 174 -9.31 -12.83 9.69
CA TYR A 174 -10.75 -12.56 9.67
C TYR A 174 -11.41 -12.84 11.03
N THR A 175 -10.94 -13.86 11.74
CA THR A 175 -11.38 -14.14 13.13
C THR A 175 -11.06 -12.96 14.05
N VAL A 176 -9.86 -12.37 13.95
CA VAL A 176 -9.47 -11.19 14.72
C VAL A 176 -10.36 -9.99 14.40
N ILE A 177 -10.69 -9.76 13.11
CA ILE A 177 -11.60 -8.68 12.69
C ILE A 177 -12.99 -8.86 13.35
N LEU A 178 -13.54 -10.09 13.29
CA LEU A 178 -14.84 -10.40 13.89
C LEU A 178 -14.82 -10.18 15.41
N ASP A 179 -13.72 -10.51 16.09
CA ASP A 179 -13.56 -10.30 17.53
C ASP A 179 -13.49 -8.80 17.91
N VAL A 180 -12.82 -7.98 17.10
CA VAL A 180 -12.83 -6.52 17.28
C VAL A 180 -14.25 -5.96 17.13
N LEU A 181 -14.96 -6.37 16.08
CA LEU A 181 -16.31 -5.89 15.81
C LEU A 181 -17.32 -6.39 16.83
N ARG A 182 -17.17 -7.62 17.32
CA ARG A 182 -18.04 -8.20 18.37
C ARG A 182 -17.89 -7.45 19.69
N ARG A 183 -16.66 -7.13 20.10
CA ARG A 183 -16.42 -6.30 21.29
C ARG A 183 -17.00 -4.91 21.11
N SER A 184 -16.77 -4.27 19.97
CA SER A 184 -17.29 -2.93 19.68
C SER A 184 -18.83 -2.90 19.71
N LEU A 185 -19.49 -3.88 19.11
CA LEU A 185 -20.96 -3.97 19.14
C LEU A 185 -21.52 -4.14 20.57
N ALA A 186 -20.80 -4.88 21.43
CA ALA A 186 -21.22 -5.09 22.82
C ALA A 186 -20.99 -3.84 23.69
N GLU A 187 -19.93 -3.09 23.46
CA GLU A 187 -19.52 -1.94 24.28
C GLU A 187 -20.21 -0.64 23.85
N ASP A 188 -20.35 -0.40 22.54
CA ASP A 188 -20.89 0.84 21.97
C ASP A 188 -21.69 0.54 20.70
N PRO A 189 -22.93 0.03 20.84
CA PRO A 189 -23.80 -0.24 19.70
C PRO A 189 -24.14 1.05 18.94
N GLY A 190 -23.83 1.11 17.64
CA GLY A 190 -24.07 2.28 16.80
C GLY A 190 -22.81 3.14 16.55
N LYS A 191 -21.69 2.84 17.18
CA LYS A 191 -20.40 3.54 17.00
C LYS A 191 -20.00 3.66 15.53
N TRP A 192 -19.99 2.56 14.80
CA TRP A 192 -19.55 2.53 13.40
C TRP A 192 -20.50 3.30 12.49
N THR A 193 -21.80 3.19 12.76
CA THR A 193 -22.82 3.96 12.03
C THR A 193 -22.66 5.47 12.24
N GLU A 194 -22.36 5.91 13.44
CA GLU A 194 -22.11 7.33 13.72
C GLU A 194 -20.80 7.82 13.06
N ILE A 195 -19.73 7.04 13.11
CA ILE A 195 -18.50 7.36 12.41
C ILE A 195 -18.76 7.49 10.90
N ALA A 196 -19.42 6.51 10.29
CA ALA A 196 -19.70 6.49 8.86
C ALA A 196 -20.49 7.72 8.37
N LYS A 197 -21.45 8.21 9.17
CA LYS A 197 -22.20 9.44 8.85
C LYS A 197 -21.33 10.68 8.74
N GLY A 198 -20.20 10.70 9.47
CA GLY A 198 -19.24 11.81 9.45
C GLY A 198 -18.29 11.80 8.26
N ILE A 199 -18.07 10.64 7.64
CA ILE A 199 -17.07 10.47 6.57
C ILE A 199 -17.54 11.13 5.28
N ARG A 200 -16.71 12.01 4.74
CA ARG A 200 -16.92 12.71 3.46
C ARG A 200 -16.35 11.98 2.26
N GLY A 201 -15.41 11.05 2.49
CA GLY A 201 -14.85 10.22 1.46
C GLY A 201 -13.58 9.50 1.88
N VAL A 202 -13.15 8.58 1.03
CA VAL A 202 -11.90 7.82 1.15
C VAL A 202 -11.04 7.98 -0.09
N THR A 203 -9.73 8.04 0.11
CA THR A 203 -8.73 7.95 -0.97
C THR A 203 -7.95 6.65 -0.79
N GLU A 204 -7.83 5.86 -1.85
CA GLU A 204 -7.24 4.52 -1.81
C GLU A 204 -5.97 4.46 -2.65
N GLU A 205 -4.89 3.96 -2.05
CA GLU A 205 -3.53 3.92 -2.61
C GLU A 205 -3.29 2.75 -3.55
N THR A 206 -3.88 1.57 -3.29
CA THR A 206 -3.43 0.34 -3.94
C THR A 206 -4.53 -0.43 -4.65
N THR A 207 -4.14 -1.22 -5.66
CA THR A 207 -5.03 -2.01 -6.52
C THR A 207 -6.00 -2.89 -5.73
N THR A 208 -5.54 -3.52 -4.65
CA THR A 208 -6.38 -4.44 -3.85
C THR A 208 -7.49 -3.70 -3.11
N GLY A 209 -7.17 -2.53 -2.52
CA GLY A 209 -8.19 -1.70 -1.87
C GLY A 209 -9.16 -1.10 -2.86
N VAL A 210 -8.68 -0.68 -4.03
CA VAL A 210 -9.53 -0.19 -5.13
C VAL A 210 -10.54 -1.26 -5.59
N LEU A 211 -10.11 -2.52 -5.70
CA LEU A 211 -11.00 -3.62 -6.06
C LEU A 211 -12.13 -3.79 -5.04
N ARG A 212 -11.82 -3.70 -3.75
CA ARG A 212 -12.83 -3.72 -2.67
C ARG A 212 -13.84 -2.57 -2.80
N LEU A 213 -13.37 -1.36 -3.10
CA LEU A 213 -14.25 -0.20 -3.32
C LEU A 213 -15.19 -0.39 -4.51
N TYR A 214 -14.69 -0.90 -5.64
CA TYR A 214 -15.53 -1.22 -6.78
C TYR A 214 -16.56 -2.31 -6.48
N GLN A 215 -16.21 -3.32 -5.69
CA GLN A 215 -17.15 -4.35 -5.25
C GLN A 215 -18.26 -3.76 -4.38
N LEU A 216 -17.90 -2.91 -3.40
CA LEU A 216 -18.88 -2.21 -2.56
C LEU A 216 -19.80 -1.30 -3.39
N ALA A 217 -19.27 -0.59 -4.37
CA ALA A 217 -20.04 0.26 -5.26
C ALA A 217 -20.99 -0.54 -6.16
N ALA A 218 -20.53 -1.68 -6.69
CA ALA A 218 -21.37 -2.55 -7.52
C ALA A 218 -22.53 -3.19 -6.76
N GLU A 219 -22.39 -3.36 -5.44
CA GLU A 219 -23.41 -3.89 -4.54
C GLU A 219 -24.28 -2.79 -3.89
N ASP A 220 -24.12 -1.52 -4.28
CA ASP A 220 -24.77 -0.35 -3.65
C ASP A 220 -24.52 -0.24 -2.13
N LYS A 221 -23.36 -0.75 -1.67
CA LYS A 221 -22.96 -0.76 -0.26
C LYS A 221 -21.92 0.30 0.10
N LEU A 222 -21.36 1.02 -0.87
CA LEU A 222 -20.35 2.04 -0.61
C LEU A 222 -20.98 3.22 0.14
N LEU A 223 -20.51 3.48 1.36
CA LEU A 223 -21.15 4.43 2.29
C LEU A 223 -20.84 5.90 1.98
N PHE A 224 -19.77 6.17 1.23
CA PHE A 224 -19.28 7.51 0.91
C PHE A 224 -18.49 7.50 -0.40
N PRO A 225 -18.22 8.68 -1.03
CA PRO A 225 -17.40 8.77 -2.24
C PRO A 225 -16.00 8.22 -2.03
N ALA A 226 -15.43 7.66 -3.08
CA ALA A 226 -14.04 7.17 -3.09
C ALA A 226 -13.27 7.70 -4.27
N ILE A 227 -12.00 8.09 -4.06
CA ILE A 227 -11.05 8.35 -5.14
C ILE A 227 -10.03 7.21 -5.18
N ASN A 228 -9.99 6.53 -6.32
CA ASN A 228 -8.98 5.56 -6.69
C ASN A 228 -7.71 6.31 -7.10
N VAL A 229 -6.79 6.49 -6.16
CA VAL A 229 -5.50 7.13 -6.42
C VAL A 229 -4.56 6.20 -7.19
N ASN A 230 -4.70 4.87 -7.00
CA ASN A 230 -3.86 3.89 -7.68
C ASN A 230 -3.88 4.06 -9.20
N ASP A 231 -5.03 4.37 -9.81
CA ASP A 231 -5.18 4.45 -11.26
C ASP A 231 -4.92 5.85 -11.84
N SER A 232 -4.53 6.83 -11.03
CA SER A 232 -3.85 8.02 -11.54
C SER A 232 -2.58 7.57 -12.28
N VAL A 233 -2.31 8.12 -13.48
CA VAL A 233 -1.17 7.69 -14.28
C VAL A 233 0.15 7.98 -13.57
N THR A 234 0.26 9.15 -12.93
CA THR A 234 1.42 9.53 -12.12
C THR A 234 1.58 8.71 -10.82
N LYS A 235 0.63 7.82 -10.51
CA LYS A 235 0.76 6.80 -9.46
C LYS A 235 1.08 5.45 -10.08
N SER A 236 0.17 4.85 -10.83
CA SER A 236 0.29 3.45 -11.30
C SER A 236 1.49 3.22 -12.24
N LYS A 237 1.79 4.16 -13.11
CA LYS A 237 2.92 4.04 -14.06
C LYS A 237 4.27 4.49 -13.46
N PHE A 238 4.28 5.00 -12.24
CA PHE A 238 5.46 5.46 -11.51
C PHE A 238 5.72 4.60 -10.28
N ASP A 239 4.89 4.70 -9.26
CA ASP A 239 5.00 3.94 -8.01
C ASP A 239 5.03 2.42 -8.29
N ASN A 240 3.97 1.88 -8.89
CA ASN A 240 3.85 0.45 -9.10
C ASN A 240 4.97 -0.12 -9.98
N LYS A 241 5.45 0.65 -10.96
CA LYS A 241 6.49 0.20 -11.90
C LYS A 241 7.90 0.60 -11.45
N TYR A 242 8.16 1.89 -11.29
CA TYR A 242 9.52 2.36 -10.94
C TYR A 242 9.84 2.17 -9.46
N GLY A 243 8.83 2.21 -8.60
CA GLY A 243 9.01 1.96 -7.17
C GLY A 243 9.47 0.53 -6.91
N ILE A 244 8.77 -0.46 -7.45
CA ILE A 244 9.15 -1.87 -7.29
C ILE A 244 10.47 -2.19 -7.99
N ARG A 245 10.77 -1.53 -9.11
CA ARG A 245 12.04 -1.69 -9.83
C ARG A 245 13.24 -1.35 -8.96
N HIS A 246 13.08 -0.38 -8.05
CA HIS A 246 14.08 -0.04 -7.05
C HIS A 246 14.01 -0.96 -5.82
N SER A 247 12.83 -1.14 -5.24
CA SER A 247 12.68 -1.74 -3.91
C SER A 247 12.74 -3.27 -3.90
N LEU A 248 12.43 -3.96 -5.00
CA LEU A 248 12.57 -5.42 -5.06
C LEU A 248 14.02 -5.89 -4.95
N PRO A 249 14.98 -5.38 -5.76
CA PRO A 249 16.40 -5.72 -5.56
C PRO A 249 16.91 -5.33 -4.17
N ASP A 250 16.47 -4.20 -3.64
CA ASP A 250 16.85 -3.76 -2.28
C ASP A 250 16.41 -4.79 -1.22
N GLY A 251 15.16 -5.25 -1.28
CA GLY A 251 14.64 -6.27 -0.38
C GLY A 251 15.37 -7.61 -0.51
N LEU A 252 15.62 -8.08 -1.72
CA LEU A 252 16.35 -9.30 -1.99
C LEU A 252 17.80 -9.24 -1.48
N ASN A 253 18.50 -8.13 -1.75
CA ASN A 253 19.91 -7.95 -1.35
C ASN A 253 20.04 -7.87 0.18
N ARG A 254 19.18 -7.10 0.85
CA ARG A 254 19.21 -7.02 2.31
C ARG A 254 18.81 -8.32 2.98
N ALA A 255 17.87 -9.07 2.39
CA ALA A 255 17.41 -10.33 2.94
C ALA A 255 18.49 -11.44 2.83
N THR A 256 19.08 -11.62 1.67
CA THR A 256 19.84 -12.82 1.35
C THR A 256 21.28 -12.57 0.93
N ASP A 257 21.62 -11.34 0.54
CA ASP A 257 22.92 -11.00 -0.05
C ASP A 257 23.28 -11.91 -1.24
N THR A 258 22.27 -12.43 -1.94
CA THR A 258 22.44 -13.36 -3.06
C THR A 258 22.71 -12.58 -4.34
N LEU A 259 23.73 -12.98 -5.10
CA LEU A 259 23.96 -12.42 -6.43
C LEU A 259 22.77 -12.75 -7.34
N ILE A 260 22.08 -11.72 -7.79
CA ILE A 260 20.92 -11.85 -8.70
C ILE A 260 21.38 -12.24 -10.12
N GLY A 261 22.53 -11.72 -10.55
CA GLY A 261 23.10 -12.03 -11.86
C GLY A 261 23.27 -13.51 -12.11
N GLY A 262 22.86 -13.99 -13.29
CA GLY A 262 22.92 -15.39 -13.68
C GLY A 262 21.81 -16.29 -13.11
N LYS A 263 21.03 -15.82 -12.14
CA LYS A 263 19.90 -16.58 -11.58
C LYS A 263 18.72 -16.63 -12.56
N ALA A 264 17.91 -17.68 -12.46
CA ALA A 264 16.60 -17.74 -13.08
C ALA A 264 15.56 -17.16 -12.11
N ALA A 265 14.93 -16.06 -12.50
CA ALA A 265 13.93 -15.38 -11.70
C ALA A 265 12.55 -15.53 -12.34
N VAL A 266 11.62 -16.12 -11.63
CA VAL A 266 10.23 -16.32 -12.05
C VAL A 266 9.37 -15.22 -11.43
N ILE A 267 8.75 -14.38 -12.27
CA ILE A 267 7.85 -13.32 -11.86
C ILE A 267 6.41 -13.77 -12.19
N CYS A 268 5.60 -13.95 -11.17
CA CYS A 268 4.20 -14.31 -11.31
C CYS A 268 3.35 -13.03 -11.39
N GLY A 269 2.83 -12.73 -12.58
CA GLY A 269 2.10 -11.51 -12.91
C GLY A 269 2.94 -10.52 -13.72
N TYR A 270 2.31 -9.87 -14.72
CA TYR A 270 2.95 -8.88 -15.59
C TYR A 270 2.09 -7.61 -15.76
N GLY A 271 1.44 -7.20 -14.67
CA GLY A 271 0.86 -5.87 -14.49
C GLY A 271 1.97 -4.83 -14.28
N ASP A 272 1.64 -3.64 -13.79
CA ASP A 272 2.64 -2.58 -13.59
C ASP A 272 3.75 -3.01 -12.63
N VAL A 273 3.40 -3.65 -11.52
CA VAL A 273 4.36 -4.19 -10.54
C VAL A 273 5.21 -5.31 -11.15
N GLY A 274 4.59 -6.26 -11.83
CA GLY A 274 5.29 -7.36 -12.49
C GLY A 274 6.27 -6.88 -13.56
N LYS A 275 5.89 -5.85 -14.35
CA LYS A 275 6.78 -5.20 -15.32
C LYS A 275 8.01 -4.59 -14.65
N GLY A 276 7.81 -3.83 -13.59
CA GLY A 276 8.91 -3.23 -12.83
C GLY A 276 9.83 -4.28 -12.20
N ALA A 277 9.25 -5.33 -11.61
CA ALA A 277 9.99 -6.45 -11.02
C ALA A 277 10.84 -7.19 -12.07
N ALA A 278 10.26 -7.52 -13.22
CA ALA A 278 10.96 -8.19 -14.32
C ALA A 278 12.11 -7.34 -14.87
N GLU A 279 11.87 -6.05 -15.12
CA GLU A 279 12.92 -5.09 -15.56
C GLU A 279 14.07 -5.00 -14.56
N ALA A 280 13.75 -4.91 -13.26
CA ALA A 280 14.73 -4.80 -12.20
C ALA A 280 15.68 -6.01 -12.17
N LEU A 281 15.13 -7.22 -12.13
CA LEU A 281 15.93 -8.43 -12.02
C LEU A 281 16.70 -8.71 -13.31
N ARG A 282 16.12 -8.44 -14.48
CA ARG A 282 16.86 -8.47 -15.75
C ARG A 282 18.01 -7.45 -15.77
N GLY A 283 17.77 -6.24 -15.27
CA GLY A 283 18.81 -5.21 -15.13
C GLY A 283 19.96 -5.61 -14.21
N GLN A 284 19.71 -6.48 -13.24
CA GLN A 284 20.73 -7.09 -12.37
C GLN A 284 21.39 -8.33 -13.01
N GLY A 285 21.02 -8.70 -14.23
CA GLY A 285 21.60 -9.83 -14.95
C GLY A 285 20.89 -11.18 -14.75
N ALA A 286 19.70 -11.20 -14.17
CA ALA A 286 18.89 -12.42 -14.09
C ALA A 286 18.28 -12.81 -15.44
N ARG A 287 18.06 -14.10 -15.61
CA ARG A 287 17.21 -14.66 -16.68
C ARG A 287 15.79 -14.69 -16.16
N VAL A 288 14.94 -13.80 -16.68
CA VAL A 288 13.58 -13.63 -16.17
C VAL A 288 12.59 -14.49 -16.97
N ILE A 289 11.73 -15.19 -16.25
CA ILE A 289 10.59 -15.95 -16.74
C ILE A 289 9.33 -15.33 -16.13
N VAL A 290 8.31 -15.10 -16.97
CA VAL A 290 7.04 -14.51 -16.52
C VAL A 290 5.94 -15.56 -16.56
N THR A 291 5.08 -15.58 -15.56
CA THR A 291 3.80 -16.31 -15.60
C THR A 291 2.65 -15.32 -15.61
N GLU A 292 1.63 -15.53 -16.44
CA GLU A 292 0.53 -14.58 -16.60
C GLU A 292 -0.75 -15.28 -17.06
N ILE A 293 -1.89 -14.77 -16.63
CA ILE A 293 -3.22 -15.24 -17.06
C ILE A 293 -3.84 -14.34 -18.12
N ASP A 294 -3.51 -13.03 -18.11
CA ASP A 294 -4.01 -12.06 -19.07
C ASP A 294 -3.24 -12.20 -20.39
N PRO A 295 -3.92 -12.53 -21.50
CA PRO A 295 -3.25 -12.71 -22.78
C PRO A 295 -2.60 -11.43 -23.31
N ILE A 296 -3.08 -10.24 -22.95
CA ILE A 296 -2.48 -8.96 -23.35
C ILE A 296 -1.17 -8.76 -22.61
N CYS A 297 -1.18 -8.93 -21.29
CA CYS A 297 0.04 -8.83 -20.47
C CYS A 297 1.06 -9.91 -20.84
N ALA A 298 0.62 -11.14 -21.12
CA ALA A 298 1.49 -12.22 -21.59
C ALA A 298 2.14 -11.88 -22.92
N LEU A 299 1.39 -11.32 -23.88
CA LEU A 299 1.92 -10.88 -25.15
C LEU A 299 2.94 -9.74 -24.98
N GLN A 300 2.65 -8.76 -24.10
CA GLN A 300 3.61 -7.70 -23.77
C GLN A 300 4.91 -8.28 -23.20
N ALA A 301 4.83 -9.23 -22.26
CA ALA A 301 6.01 -9.87 -21.70
C ALA A 301 6.86 -10.59 -22.78
N ALA A 302 6.21 -11.28 -23.71
CA ALA A 302 6.89 -11.92 -24.84
C ALA A 302 7.54 -10.90 -25.78
N MET A 303 6.88 -9.76 -26.10
CA MET A 303 7.44 -8.68 -26.90
C MET A 303 8.63 -7.99 -26.20
N ASP A 304 8.60 -7.90 -24.87
CA ASP A 304 9.71 -7.36 -24.07
C ASP A 304 10.88 -8.33 -23.96
N GLY A 305 10.78 -9.53 -24.58
CA GLY A 305 11.85 -10.52 -24.68
C GLY A 305 11.93 -11.49 -23.50
N TYR A 306 10.88 -11.61 -22.70
CA TYR A 306 10.82 -12.60 -21.62
C TYR A 306 10.25 -13.92 -22.12
N GLN A 307 10.73 -15.03 -21.52
CA GLN A 307 10.03 -16.31 -21.62
C GLN A 307 8.71 -16.21 -20.83
N VAL A 308 7.60 -16.62 -21.42
CA VAL A 308 6.30 -16.71 -20.75
C VAL A 308 5.94 -18.19 -20.62
N ALA A 309 5.69 -18.66 -19.41
CA ALA A 309 5.48 -20.08 -19.12
C ALA A 309 4.45 -20.26 -18.00
N LYS A 310 3.97 -21.48 -17.81
CA LYS A 310 3.23 -21.87 -16.59
C LYS A 310 4.18 -22.07 -15.44
N LEU A 311 3.76 -21.72 -14.22
CA LEU A 311 4.57 -21.87 -13.02
C LEU A 311 5.07 -23.32 -12.84
N GLU A 312 4.18 -24.29 -13.04
CA GLU A 312 4.47 -25.71 -12.86
C GLU A 312 5.57 -26.24 -13.79
N SER A 313 5.77 -25.60 -14.94
CA SER A 313 6.79 -26.01 -15.92
C SER A 313 8.19 -25.43 -15.66
N VAL A 314 8.33 -24.55 -14.66
CA VAL A 314 9.59 -23.84 -14.37
C VAL A 314 10.01 -23.93 -12.90
N LEU A 315 9.32 -24.72 -12.09
CA LEU A 315 9.62 -24.88 -10.66
C LEU A 315 11.03 -25.40 -10.39
N ASP A 316 11.53 -26.29 -11.23
CA ASP A 316 12.88 -26.88 -11.15
C ASP A 316 13.97 -26.01 -11.78
N GLN A 317 13.58 -24.91 -12.46
CA GLN A 317 14.50 -23.98 -13.12
C GLN A 317 14.74 -22.72 -12.29
N GLY A 318 13.71 -22.23 -11.58
CA GLY A 318 13.74 -20.99 -10.82
C GLY A 318 14.68 -21.04 -9.61
N ASP A 319 15.45 -19.98 -9.43
CA ASP A 319 16.23 -19.70 -8.23
C ASP A 319 15.53 -18.67 -7.33
N ILE A 320 14.76 -17.77 -7.93
CA ILE A 320 13.99 -16.70 -7.27
C ILE A 320 12.56 -16.73 -7.81
N PHE A 321 11.58 -16.74 -6.95
CA PHE A 321 10.16 -16.70 -7.30
C PHE A 321 9.49 -15.51 -6.61
N ILE A 322 8.93 -14.60 -7.40
CA ILE A 322 8.28 -13.39 -6.91
C ILE A 322 6.83 -13.32 -7.39
N THR A 323 5.88 -13.22 -6.47
CA THR A 323 4.48 -13.02 -6.79
C THR A 323 4.11 -11.53 -6.81
N ALA A 324 3.35 -11.13 -7.84
CA ALA A 324 2.95 -9.75 -8.09
C ALA A 324 1.57 -9.69 -8.78
N THR A 325 0.64 -10.57 -8.38
CA THR A 325 -0.63 -10.75 -9.09
C THR A 325 -1.80 -9.99 -8.48
N GLY A 326 -1.71 -9.66 -7.18
CA GLY A 326 -2.85 -9.15 -6.41
C GLY A 326 -4.00 -10.17 -6.25
N ASN A 327 -3.74 -11.45 -6.55
CA ASN A 327 -4.68 -12.55 -6.42
C ASN A 327 -4.31 -13.41 -5.20
N LYS A 328 -4.76 -14.62 -5.13
CA LYS A 328 -4.45 -15.57 -4.05
C LYS A 328 -4.02 -16.93 -4.61
N ASP A 329 -3.41 -17.75 -3.77
CA ASP A 329 -3.08 -19.15 -4.05
C ASP A 329 -2.23 -19.32 -5.32
N ILE A 330 -1.25 -18.44 -5.53
CA ILE A 330 -0.37 -18.46 -6.70
C ILE A 330 0.76 -19.48 -6.52
N ILE A 331 1.48 -19.41 -5.42
CA ILE A 331 2.51 -20.39 -5.05
C ILE A 331 2.01 -21.22 -3.89
N MET A 332 1.58 -22.45 -4.21
CA MET A 332 1.06 -23.40 -3.22
C MET A 332 2.21 -24.19 -2.57
N ALA A 333 1.94 -24.82 -1.41
CA ALA A 333 2.88 -25.72 -0.75
C ALA A 333 3.38 -26.82 -1.68
N SER A 334 2.52 -27.35 -2.56
CA SER A 334 2.88 -28.34 -3.56
C SER A 334 3.85 -27.85 -4.64
N HIS A 335 3.84 -26.55 -4.93
CA HIS A 335 4.83 -25.89 -5.82
C HIS A 335 6.16 -25.76 -5.11
N MET A 336 6.16 -25.22 -3.89
CA MET A 336 7.36 -25.02 -3.06
C MET A 336 8.09 -26.35 -2.81
N ALA A 337 7.34 -27.46 -2.65
CA ALA A 337 7.89 -28.80 -2.53
C ALA A 337 8.68 -29.29 -3.76
N LYS A 338 8.58 -28.65 -4.92
CA LYS A 338 9.27 -29.03 -6.18
C LYS A 338 10.34 -28.04 -6.60
N MET A 339 10.51 -26.93 -5.88
CA MET A 339 11.51 -25.92 -6.17
C MET A 339 12.93 -26.43 -5.88
N LYS A 340 13.94 -25.79 -6.45
CA LYS A 340 15.33 -26.07 -6.14
C LYS A 340 15.65 -25.89 -4.67
N HIS A 341 16.67 -26.57 -4.21
CA HIS A 341 17.25 -26.32 -2.89
C HIS A 341 17.65 -24.86 -2.74
N GLN A 342 17.23 -24.23 -1.64
CA GLN A 342 17.42 -22.82 -1.32
C GLN A 342 16.85 -21.82 -2.38
N ALA A 343 15.83 -22.22 -3.14
CA ALA A 343 15.07 -21.26 -3.93
C ALA A 343 14.48 -20.18 -3.01
N ILE A 344 14.57 -18.93 -3.46
CA ILE A 344 14.04 -17.77 -2.72
C ILE A 344 12.62 -17.53 -3.18
N VAL A 345 11.68 -17.45 -2.24
CA VAL A 345 10.27 -17.20 -2.50
C VAL A 345 9.85 -15.93 -1.77
N GLY A 346 9.28 -14.99 -2.50
CA GLY A 346 8.80 -13.74 -1.93
C GLY A 346 7.60 -13.17 -2.67
N ASN A 347 6.91 -12.24 -2.01
CA ASN A 347 5.74 -11.58 -2.51
C ASN A 347 5.95 -10.06 -2.52
N VAL A 348 5.46 -9.41 -3.57
CA VAL A 348 5.35 -7.95 -3.68
C VAL A 348 3.93 -7.48 -3.99
N GLY A 349 2.95 -8.39 -3.92
CA GLY A 349 1.53 -8.07 -3.84
C GLY A 349 1.15 -7.58 -2.45
N HIS A 350 0.06 -6.85 -2.34
CA HIS A 350 -0.30 -6.16 -1.08
C HIS A 350 -0.54 -7.13 0.09
N PHE A 351 -1.25 -8.24 -0.13
CA PHE A 351 -1.57 -9.23 0.90
C PHE A 351 -0.69 -10.47 0.84
N ASP A 352 -0.67 -11.24 1.92
CA ASP A 352 0.13 -12.43 2.12
C ASP A 352 -0.50 -13.73 1.55
N ASN A 353 -1.64 -13.63 0.92
CA ASN A 353 -2.41 -14.79 0.42
C ASN A 353 -1.96 -15.31 -0.96
N GLU A 354 -0.97 -14.68 -1.59
CA GLU A 354 -0.41 -15.18 -2.86
C GLU A 354 0.49 -16.42 -2.67
N ILE A 355 1.09 -16.58 -1.48
CA ILE A 355 1.94 -17.69 -1.11
C ILE A 355 1.24 -18.50 -0.01
N ASP A 356 1.07 -19.81 -0.22
CA ASP A 356 0.39 -20.72 0.71
C ASP A 356 1.27 -21.05 1.93
N MET A 357 1.44 -20.08 2.81
CA MET A 357 2.22 -20.25 4.04
C MET A 357 1.58 -21.24 5.01
N ALA A 358 0.25 -21.25 5.07
CA ALA A 358 -0.48 -22.19 5.92
C ALA A 358 -0.32 -23.64 5.44
N GLY A 359 -0.41 -23.89 4.14
CA GLY A 359 -0.14 -25.20 3.56
C GLY A 359 1.31 -25.63 3.74
N LEU A 360 2.26 -24.71 3.59
CA LEU A 360 3.67 -24.98 3.83
C LEU A 360 3.92 -25.41 5.29
N ALA A 361 3.35 -24.68 6.25
CA ALA A 361 3.49 -24.99 7.68
C ALA A 361 2.87 -26.36 8.07
N ARG A 362 1.83 -26.80 7.35
CA ARG A 362 1.18 -28.11 7.55
C ARG A 362 1.86 -29.25 6.80
N THR A 363 2.89 -29.00 6.00
CA THR A 363 3.61 -30.06 5.27
C THR A 363 4.25 -31.02 6.27
N PRO A 364 4.01 -32.34 6.16
CA PRO A 364 4.56 -33.30 7.10
C PRO A 364 6.09 -33.25 7.17
N GLY A 365 6.65 -33.19 8.39
CA GLY A 365 8.10 -33.17 8.63
C GLY A 365 8.80 -31.86 8.31
N ILE A 366 8.07 -30.80 7.89
CA ILE A 366 8.67 -29.49 7.60
C ILE A 366 9.24 -28.85 8.87
N ARG A 367 10.38 -28.19 8.75
CA ARG A 367 10.95 -27.40 9.85
C ARG A 367 11.19 -25.95 9.39
N LYS A 368 10.71 -25.00 10.17
CA LYS A 368 10.99 -23.56 9.99
C LYS A 368 12.23 -23.18 10.80
N VAL A 369 13.19 -22.54 10.16
CA VAL A 369 14.42 -22.03 10.78
C VAL A 369 14.50 -20.54 10.49
N GLU A 370 14.52 -19.70 11.51
CA GLU A 370 14.81 -18.27 11.35
C GLU A 370 16.30 -18.09 11.08
N ILE A 371 16.65 -17.54 9.93
CA ILE A 371 18.03 -17.15 9.60
C ILE A 371 18.33 -15.78 10.20
N LYS A 372 17.42 -14.86 10.03
CA LYS A 372 17.37 -13.52 10.63
C LYS A 372 15.94 -12.97 10.52
N PRO A 373 15.59 -11.86 11.16
CA PRO A 373 14.25 -11.30 11.07
C PRO A 373 13.75 -11.21 9.62
N GLN A 374 12.54 -11.72 9.36
CA GLN A 374 11.87 -11.76 8.05
C GLN A 374 12.56 -12.62 6.97
N VAL A 375 13.49 -13.49 7.35
CA VAL A 375 14.15 -14.46 6.47
C VAL A 375 14.11 -15.83 7.10
N HIS A 376 13.26 -16.72 6.57
CA HIS A 376 13.05 -18.06 7.12
C HIS A 376 13.41 -19.13 6.09
N GLU A 377 14.19 -20.11 6.53
CA GLU A 377 14.43 -21.34 5.79
C GLU A 377 13.38 -22.38 6.21
N TRP A 378 12.75 -22.99 5.22
CA TRP A 378 11.81 -24.08 5.39
C TRP A 378 12.43 -25.36 4.86
N VAL A 379 12.78 -26.27 5.76
CA VAL A 379 13.51 -27.49 5.47
C VAL A 379 12.51 -28.63 5.34
N PHE A 380 12.47 -29.25 4.15
CA PHE A 380 11.65 -30.43 3.89
C PHE A 380 12.31 -31.68 4.44
N ASP A 381 11.53 -32.55 5.09
CA ASP A 381 12.01 -33.86 5.53
C ASP A 381 12.09 -34.79 4.32
N GLY A 382 13.29 -34.99 3.82
CA GLY A 382 13.54 -35.81 2.62
C GLY A 382 13.65 -37.31 2.88
N GLY A 383 13.73 -37.75 4.15
CA GLY A 383 13.98 -39.16 4.48
C GLY A 383 15.25 -39.76 3.87
N THR A 384 16.11 -38.93 3.25
CA THR A 384 17.38 -39.29 2.61
C THR A 384 18.45 -38.25 3.00
N ASP A 385 19.72 -38.53 2.72
CA ASP A 385 20.87 -37.67 3.05
C ASP A 385 20.84 -36.28 2.35
N GLU A 386 19.91 -36.04 1.42
CA GLU A 386 19.74 -34.77 0.73
C GLU A 386 18.59 -33.98 1.37
N GLN A 387 18.93 -33.16 2.37
CA GLN A 387 18.00 -32.16 2.88
C GLN A 387 17.79 -31.07 1.82
N ARG A 388 16.53 -30.82 1.48
CA ARG A 388 16.15 -29.74 0.58
C ARG A 388 15.37 -28.69 1.36
N SER A 389 15.64 -27.43 1.06
CA SER A 389 14.97 -26.31 1.71
C SER A 389 14.62 -25.21 0.70
N ILE A 390 13.76 -24.30 1.11
CA ILE A 390 13.49 -23.04 0.43
C ILE A 390 13.62 -21.89 1.42
N ILE A 391 13.85 -20.69 0.91
CA ILE A 391 13.93 -19.47 1.70
C ILE A 391 12.67 -18.65 1.41
N VAL A 392 11.86 -18.38 2.44
CA VAL A 392 10.67 -17.51 2.32
C VAL A 392 10.95 -16.17 2.99
N LEU A 393 10.67 -15.08 2.28
CA LEU A 393 10.89 -13.73 2.73
C LEU A 393 9.60 -13.12 3.30
N SER A 394 9.74 -12.37 4.41
CA SER A 394 8.66 -11.65 5.08
C SER A 394 7.40 -12.48 5.31
N GLU A 395 7.57 -13.78 5.52
CA GLU A 395 6.46 -14.73 5.73
C GLU A 395 5.35 -14.68 4.66
N GLY A 396 5.73 -14.40 3.41
CA GLY A 396 4.82 -14.24 2.27
C GLY A 396 4.19 -12.85 2.15
N ARG A 397 4.48 -11.93 3.05
CA ARG A 397 4.07 -10.52 2.97
C ARG A 397 5.01 -9.72 2.06
N LEU A 398 4.73 -8.42 1.89
CA LEU A 398 5.54 -7.50 1.08
C LEU A 398 7.03 -7.52 1.47
N LEU A 399 7.87 -8.20 0.69
CA LEU A 399 9.30 -8.32 0.98
C LEU A 399 10.07 -7.00 0.85
N ASN A 400 9.65 -6.12 -0.06
CA ASN A 400 10.28 -4.82 -0.27
C ASN A 400 10.12 -3.87 0.92
N LEU A 401 9.11 -4.09 1.76
CA LEU A 401 8.88 -3.37 3.01
C LEU A 401 9.33 -4.20 4.23
N GLY A 402 9.02 -5.48 4.29
CA GLY A 402 9.41 -6.34 5.40
C GLY A 402 10.91 -6.57 5.50
N ASN A 403 11.60 -6.72 4.37
CA ASN A 403 13.05 -6.93 4.30
C ASN A 403 13.86 -5.66 4.01
N ALA A 404 13.19 -4.56 3.62
CA ALA A 404 13.82 -3.28 3.31
C ALA A 404 12.96 -2.11 3.81
N THR A 405 12.94 -1.00 3.07
CA THR A 405 12.26 0.23 3.46
C THR A 405 11.18 0.70 2.46
N GLY A 406 10.86 -0.14 1.49
CA GLY A 406 9.85 0.14 0.48
C GLY A 406 10.32 1.01 -0.68
N HIS A 407 9.39 1.66 -1.34
CA HIS A 407 9.67 2.49 -2.50
C HIS A 407 10.44 3.76 -2.14
N PRO A 408 11.30 4.26 -3.05
CA PRO A 408 12.12 5.45 -2.81
C PRO A 408 11.28 6.73 -2.76
N SER A 409 11.81 7.74 -2.08
CA SER A 409 11.10 8.98 -1.77
C SER A 409 10.54 9.71 -3.00
N PHE A 410 11.31 9.80 -4.09
CA PHE A 410 10.88 10.53 -5.29
C PHE A 410 9.62 9.92 -5.92
N VAL A 411 9.54 8.59 -6.01
CA VAL A 411 8.36 7.88 -6.52
C VAL A 411 7.17 8.07 -5.59
N MET A 412 7.38 7.98 -4.29
CA MET A 412 6.33 8.20 -3.30
C MET A 412 5.84 9.65 -3.26
N SER A 413 6.67 10.60 -3.65
CA SER A 413 6.22 11.98 -3.86
C SER A 413 5.12 12.08 -4.93
N ASN A 414 5.21 11.30 -6.00
CA ASN A 414 4.13 11.23 -7.01
C ASN A 414 2.83 10.68 -6.41
N SER A 415 2.90 9.53 -5.73
CA SER A 415 1.73 8.89 -5.11
C SER A 415 1.10 9.79 -4.06
N PHE A 416 1.90 10.36 -3.20
CA PHE A 416 1.43 11.17 -2.08
C PHE A 416 0.98 12.57 -2.48
N ALA A 417 1.51 13.13 -3.58
CA ALA A 417 0.93 14.31 -4.20
C ALA A 417 -0.49 14.02 -4.73
N ASN A 418 -0.71 12.87 -5.36
CA ASN A 418 -2.04 12.41 -5.74
C ASN A 418 -2.96 12.26 -4.52
N GLN A 419 -2.49 11.61 -3.44
CA GLN A 419 -3.26 11.47 -2.19
C GLN A 419 -3.67 12.82 -1.61
N THR A 420 -2.73 13.75 -1.52
CA THR A 420 -2.99 15.10 -0.97
C THR A 420 -4.04 15.84 -1.80
N ILE A 421 -3.92 15.81 -3.13
CA ILE A 421 -4.88 16.45 -4.03
C ILE A 421 -6.25 15.76 -3.93
N ALA A 422 -6.29 14.42 -3.86
CA ALA A 422 -7.53 13.67 -3.73
C ALA A 422 -8.25 13.96 -2.39
N GLN A 423 -7.53 14.10 -1.30
CA GLN A 423 -8.10 14.51 -0.01
C GLN A 423 -8.70 15.92 -0.10
N ILE A 424 -8.00 16.86 -0.73
CA ILE A 424 -8.53 18.21 -0.96
C ILE A 424 -9.81 18.17 -1.80
N GLU A 425 -9.81 17.40 -2.90
CA GLU A 425 -10.97 17.26 -3.79
C GLU A 425 -12.20 16.76 -3.05
N LEU A 426 -12.10 15.65 -2.32
CA LEU A 426 -13.23 15.09 -1.58
C LEU A 426 -13.69 16.01 -0.45
N PHE A 427 -12.75 16.56 0.31
CA PHE A 427 -13.08 17.38 1.48
C PHE A 427 -13.76 18.70 1.10
N THR A 428 -13.22 19.43 0.11
CA THR A 428 -13.71 20.77 -0.29
C THR A 428 -14.96 20.71 -1.16
N LYS A 429 -15.20 19.59 -1.83
CA LYS A 429 -16.36 19.40 -2.72
C LYS A 429 -17.51 18.62 -2.06
N HIS A 430 -17.36 18.24 -0.79
CA HIS A 430 -18.41 17.55 -0.05
C HIS A 430 -19.69 18.38 0.00
N GLY A 431 -20.85 17.70 -0.15
CA GLY A 431 -22.17 18.33 -0.13
C GLY A 431 -22.58 19.03 -1.41
N LYS A 432 -21.69 19.13 -2.41
CA LYS A 432 -22.05 19.59 -3.75
C LYS A 432 -22.68 18.45 -4.55
N SER A 433 -23.63 18.78 -5.44
CA SER A 433 -24.14 17.79 -6.37
C SER A 433 -23.07 17.40 -7.40
N PRO A 434 -23.16 16.23 -8.04
CA PRO A 434 -22.23 15.89 -9.15
C PRO A 434 -22.27 16.90 -10.31
N ARG A 435 -23.41 17.58 -10.52
CA ARG A 435 -23.54 18.65 -11.53
C ARG A 435 -22.75 19.91 -11.17
N ASP A 436 -22.54 20.12 -9.86
CA ASP A 436 -21.78 21.26 -9.31
C ASP A 436 -20.34 20.87 -8.95
N GLY A 437 -19.87 19.76 -9.49
CA GLY A 437 -18.51 19.25 -9.28
C GLY A 437 -18.31 18.47 -7.98
N GLY A 438 -19.38 18.03 -7.33
CA GLY A 438 -19.33 17.14 -6.16
C GLY A 438 -19.20 15.67 -6.57
N TYR A 439 -19.17 14.80 -5.56
CA TYR A 439 -19.00 13.35 -5.70
C TYR A 439 -20.19 12.60 -5.07
N ALA A 440 -20.76 11.66 -5.84
CA ALA A 440 -21.71 10.68 -5.31
C ALA A 440 -20.96 9.50 -4.67
N ASN A 441 -21.67 8.60 -3.98
CA ASN A 441 -21.08 7.38 -3.40
C ASN A 441 -20.70 6.38 -4.49
N GLN A 442 -19.64 6.71 -5.21
CA GLN A 442 -19.06 5.94 -6.32
C GLN A 442 -17.54 6.05 -6.25
N VAL A 443 -16.85 5.26 -7.07
CA VAL A 443 -15.39 5.30 -7.19
C VAL A 443 -15.00 6.17 -8.38
N TYR A 444 -14.12 7.12 -8.16
CA TYR A 444 -13.62 8.07 -9.16
C TYR A 444 -12.10 7.98 -9.29
N VAL A 445 -11.59 8.38 -10.43
CA VAL A 445 -10.16 8.65 -10.68
C VAL A 445 -9.98 10.16 -10.80
N LEU A 446 -8.85 10.69 -10.35
CA LEU A 446 -8.57 12.13 -10.49
C LEU A 446 -8.61 12.55 -11.97
N PRO A 447 -9.19 13.72 -12.29
CA PRO A 447 -9.19 14.26 -13.65
C PRO A 447 -7.77 14.40 -14.20
N LYS A 448 -7.62 14.25 -15.52
CA LYS A 448 -6.31 14.30 -16.22
C LYS A 448 -5.53 15.60 -15.92
N VAL A 449 -6.22 16.73 -15.75
CA VAL A 449 -5.57 18.00 -15.40
C VAL A 449 -4.85 17.95 -14.06
N LEU A 450 -5.37 17.20 -13.08
CA LEU A 450 -4.73 17.03 -11.77
C LEU A 450 -3.60 16.00 -11.81
N ASP A 451 -3.74 14.96 -12.64
CA ASP A 451 -2.69 13.98 -12.90
C ASP A 451 -1.47 14.66 -13.57
N GLU A 452 -1.71 15.51 -14.61
CA GLU A 452 -0.65 16.32 -15.22
C GLU A 452 -0.03 17.32 -14.24
N LYS A 453 -0.82 17.89 -13.32
CA LYS A 453 -0.30 18.78 -12.26
C LYS A 453 0.72 18.03 -11.40
N VAL A 454 0.43 16.82 -10.97
CA VAL A 454 1.37 15.99 -10.20
C VAL A 454 2.67 15.79 -10.97
N ALA A 455 2.61 15.45 -12.26
CA ALA A 455 3.80 15.32 -13.09
C ALA A 455 4.62 16.61 -13.12
N ARG A 456 3.97 17.75 -13.38
CA ARG A 456 4.65 19.06 -13.43
C ARG A 456 5.37 19.43 -12.15
N LEU A 457 4.82 19.10 -10.99
CA LEU A 457 5.45 19.36 -9.68
C LEU A 457 6.81 18.66 -9.50
N HIS A 458 7.13 17.67 -10.34
CA HIS A 458 8.36 16.88 -10.25
C HIS A 458 9.38 17.19 -11.34
N LEU A 459 8.99 17.87 -12.42
CA LEU A 459 9.85 18.07 -13.60
C LEU A 459 11.06 18.95 -13.31
N ASP A 460 10.87 20.05 -12.58
CA ASP A 460 11.95 21.00 -12.26
C ASP A 460 13.07 20.31 -11.46
N ALA A 461 12.72 19.44 -10.53
CA ALA A 461 13.70 18.68 -9.74
C ALA A 461 14.57 17.74 -10.58
N LEU A 462 14.08 17.34 -11.75
CA LEU A 462 14.81 16.51 -12.72
C LEU A 462 15.49 17.32 -13.82
N GLY A 463 15.38 18.66 -13.78
CA GLY A 463 15.92 19.52 -14.83
C GLY A 463 15.25 19.32 -16.20
N VAL A 464 13.97 18.95 -16.21
CA VAL A 464 13.22 18.71 -17.44
C VAL A 464 12.61 20.01 -17.96
N GLU A 465 12.89 20.31 -19.23
CA GLU A 465 12.29 21.40 -19.97
C GLU A 465 11.23 20.85 -20.93
N LEU A 466 9.96 21.23 -20.74
CA LEU A 466 8.87 20.81 -21.61
C LEU A 466 8.85 21.65 -22.90
N THR A 467 8.59 20.97 -24.01
CA THR A 467 8.22 21.66 -25.26
C THR A 467 6.83 22.30 -25.10
N GLU A 468 6.69 23.52 -25.54
CA GLU A 468 5.42 24.25 -25.51
C GLU A 468 4.69 24.15 -26.85
N LEU A 469 3.37 23.97 -26.81
CA LEU A 469 2.54 24.01 -28.01
C LEU A 469 2.35 25.46 -28.49
N SER A 470 2.51 25.70 -29.79
CA SER A 470 1.98 26.89 -30.41
C SER A 470 0.44 26.85 -30.45
N LYS A 471 -0.22 28.02 -30.60
CA LYS A 471 -1.68 28.09 -30.74
C LYS A 471 -2.18 27.23 -31.90
N SER A 472 -1.50 27.27 -33.05
CA SER A 472 -1.89 26.48 -34.22
C SER A 472 -1.75 24.97 -34.00
N GLN A 473 -0.76 24.53 -33.23
CA GLN A 473 -0.60 23.13 -32.85
C GLN A 473 -1.70 22.67 -31.87
N ALA A 474 -2.01 23.51 -30.89
CA ALA A 474 -3.09 23.23 -29.93
C ALA A 474 -4.45 23.15 -30.63
N GLU A 475 -4.75 24.08 -31.53
CA GLU A 475 -5.96 24.07 -32.38
C GLU A 475 -6.04 22.79 -33.24
N TYR A 476 -4.93 22.38 -33.85
CA TYR A 476 -4.88 21.17 -34.68
C TYR A 476 -5.16 19.89 -33.83
N LEU A 477 -4.66 19.84 -32.62
CA LEU A 477 -4.87 18.72 -31.71
C LEU A 477 -6.21 18.78 -30.95
N GLY A 478 -6.89 19.93 -30.95
CA GLY A 478 -8.14 20.14 -30.22
C GLY A 478 -7.93 20.16 -28.69
N VAL A 479 -6.79 20.70 -28.24
CA VAL A 479 -6.45 20.81 -26.81
C VAL A 479 -6.07 22.25 -26.48
N ASP A 480 -6.08 22.60 -25.19
CA ASP A 480 -5.54 23.89 -24.74
C ASP A 480 -4.01 23.88 -24.79
N VAL A 481 -3.40 25.06 -25.02
CA VAL A 481 -1.92 25.22 -25.01
C VAL A 481 -1.30 24.73 -23.71
N ALA A 482 -1.99 24.87 -22.59
CA ALA A 482 -1.53 24.47 -21.26
C ALA A 482 -1.92 23.04 -20.86
N GLY A 483 -2.64 22.31 -21.73
CA GLY A 483 -3.18 20.96 -21.44
C GLY A 483 -4.60 21.01 -20.84
N PRO A 484 -5.19 19.88 -20.46
CA PRO A 484 -4.58 18.54 -20.53
C PRO A 484 -4.35 18.06 -21.99
N PHE A 485 -3.22 17.40 -22.20
CA PHE A 485 -2.80 17.00 -23.56
C PHE A 485 -3.43 15.70 -24.06
N LYS A 486 -4.00 14.92 -23.15
CA LYS A 486 -4.69 13.66 -23.42
C LYS A 486 -6.09 13.69 -22.81
N SER A 487 -7.04 12.99 -23.46
CA SER A 487 -8.37 12.79 -22.89
C SER A 487 -8.34 11.93 -21.63
N ASP A 488 -9.39 12.01 -20.83
CA ASP A 488 -9.53 11.18 -19.60
C ASP A 488 -9.54 9.67 -19.90
N HIS A 489 -9.89 9.29 -21.13
CA HIS A 489 -9.91 7.88 -21.57
C HIS A 489 -8.56 7.36 -22.05
N TYR A 490 -7.58 8.23 -22.24
CA TYR A 490 -6.26 7.81 -22.75
C TYR A 490 -5.54 6.94 -21.69
N ARG A 491 -4.96 5.84 -22.19
CA ARG A 491 -4.13 4.92 -21.39
C ARG A 491 -2.68 5.03 -21.84
N TYR A 492 -1.77 5.34 -20.90
CA TYR A 492 -0.32 5.47 -21.13
C TYR A 492 0.36 4.11 -21.20
#